data_3d282b85178d619affc111a7cbc1de94
#
_entry.id   3d282b85178d619affc111a7cbc1de94
#
_cell.length_a   1.000
_cell.length_b   1.000
_cell.length_c   1.000
_cell.angle_alpha   90.00
_cell.angle_beta   90.00
_cell.angle_gamma   90.00
#
_symmetry.space_group_name_H-M   'P 1'
#
loop_
_entity.id
_entity.type
_entity.pdbx_description
1 polymer ?
#
loop_
_entity_poly.entity_id
_entity_poly.type
_entity_poly.pdbx_seq_one_letter_code
_entity_poly.pdbx_strand_id
1 'polypeptide(L)'
;MRNAIEFITDIDNDAGDIIFSKFIVSAHISDIHFPVMDPRKQYDILCKQFIDRLRQLQQLDLVCINGDLFDHKVMTSSDATYYASLFIAKLVELCKEKRATLIILQGTISHDNNQVKLYYHYMEQTDVDVRVVTNIQFEVVKNSVVLCIPEFNNLPEEVYDKYLNRSGFYDMCIMHGNFKGAVYEDSPSNSRIFTMEDFCNCRGPIVSGHIHKPGCYSDHFYYCGSPYRWRFDDDHDKGFVLMVFDTVSRTYQMQNVLIESDIYRTIQMDGLLNDAKDTIDHIERFKKDNHIDYLRIKFTGDVDMASKMILNNYFRDREDITLVYYSNEKEMQETAEKRIVEQSKEYWFLLDNNLTDMQKFVMWVNSHAETDNYITEDELNVMLSG
;
A
#
# COMPACT_ATOMS: atom_id res chain seq x y z
N MET A 1 -15.32 12.31 21.79
CA MET A 1 -15.35 12.84 20.41
C MET A 1 -16.41 12.03 19.67
N ARG A 2 -17.39 12.67 19.01
CA ARG A 2 -18.32 11.94 18.14
C ARG A 2 -17.55 11.36 16.98
N ASN A 3 -17.91 10.16 16.59
CA ASN A 3 -17.30 9.44 15.47
C ASN A 3 -17.56 10.21 14.17
N ALA A 4 -16.61 10.33 13.24
CA ALA A 4 -16.81 11.05 11.96
C ALA A 4 -18.00 10.49 11.16
N ILE A 5 -18.25 9.18 11.27
CA ILE A 5 -19.42 8.52 10.67
C ILE A 5 -20.70 8.99 11.35
N GLU A 6 -20.73 9.08 12.69
CA GLU A 6 -21.89 9.61 13.43
C GLU A 6 -22.17 11.07 13.07
N PHE A 7 -21.11 11.88 12.90
CA PHE A 7 -21.26 13.27 12.46
C PHE A 7 -21.88 13.38 11.07
N ILE A 8 -21.51 12.50 10.13
CA ILE A 8 -22.05 12.49 8.76
C ILE A 8 -23.50 11.97 8.73
N THR A 9 -23.88 11.09 9.67
CA THR A 9 -25.25 10.54 9.78
C THR A 9 -26.20 11.42 10.58
N ASP A 10 -25.70 12.28 11.49
CA ASP A 10 -26.48 13.11 12.40
C ASP A 10 -26.75 14.53 11.87
N ILE A 11 -26.29 14.88 10.64
CA ILE A 11 -26.60 16.20 10.05
C ILE A 11 -28.08 16.22 9.72
N ASP A 12 -28.83 16.98 10.52
CA ASP A 12 -30.28 17.11 10.46
C ASP A 12 -30.75 17.63 9.07
N ASN A 13 -31.76 17.02 8.51
CA ASN A 13 -32.25 17.26 7.16
C ASN A 13 -32.82 18.68 6.90
N ASP A 14 -33.10 19.48 7.93
CA ASP A 14 -33.74 20.78 7.79
C ASP A 14 -32.79 21.95 7.44
N ALA A 15 -31.47 21.75 7.52
CA ALA A 15 -30.46 22.73 7.08
C ALA A 15 -29.68 22.24 5.84
N GLY A 16 -30.20 21.23 5.15
CA GLY A 16 -29.46 20.28 4.32
C GLY A 16 -28.55 20.89 3.26
N ASP A 17 -29.07 21.63 2.31
CA ASP A 17 -28.32 21.94 1.07
C ASP A 17 -27.15 22.93 1.29
N ILE A 18 -27.29 23.90 2.20
CA ILE A 18 -26.25 24.92 2.44
C ILE A 18 -25.13 24.35 3.30
N ILE A 19 -25.44 23.49 4.25
CA ILE A 19 -24.43 22.87 5.15
C ILE A 19 -23.62 21.83 4.37
N PHE A 20 -24.25 21.01 3.54
CA PHE A 20 -23.56 20.01 2.72
C PHE A 20 -22.61 20.62 1.67
N SER A 21 -22.89 21.82 1.15
CA SER A 21 -22.00 22.50 0.20
C SER A 21 -20.67 22.95 0.82
N LYS A 22 -20.64 23.13 2.14
CA LYS A 22 -19.50 23.60 2.92
C LYS A 22 -18.46 22.49 3.19
N PHE A 23 -18.88 21.24 3.20
CA PHE A 23 -18.02 20.11 3.51
C PHE A 23 -17.65 19.30 2.28
N ILE A 24 -16.42 18.78 2.27
CA ILE A 24 -15.99 17.70 1.41
C ILE A 24 -15.88 16.44 2.25
N VAL A 25 -16.68 15.45 1.91
CA VAL A 25 -16.58 14.09 2.47
C VAL A 25 -15.78 13.24 1.51
N SER A 26 -14.61 12.76 1.96
CA SER A 26 -13.72 11.96 1.13
C SER A 26 -13.35 10.62 1.78
N ALA A 27 -13.13 9.63 0.92
CA ALA A 27 -12.61 8.34 1.31
C ALA A 27 -11.26 8.10 0.61
N HIS A 28 -10.26 7.69 1.39
CA HIS A 28 -8.90 7.44 0.91
C HIS A 28 -8.51 6.00 1.23
N ILE A 29 -8.07 5.28 0.22
CA ILE A 29 -7.50 3.94 0.31
C ILE A 29 -6.17 3.91 -0.45
N SER A 30 -5.20 3.16 0.03
CA SER A 30 -3.88 3.04 -0.62
C SER A 30 -3.30 1.65 -0.42
N ASP A 31 -2.21 1.36 -1.08
CA ASP A 31 -1.40 0.16 -0.85
C ASP A 31 -2.27 -1.12 -0.92
N ILE A 32 -3.10 -1.18 -1.97
CA ILE A 32 -4.02 -2.30 -2.24
C ILE A 32 -3.25 -3.51 -2.72
N HIS A 33 -2.24 -3.30 -3.58
CA HIS A 33 -1.32 -4.31 -4.07
C HIS A 33 -2.01 -5.54 -4.66
N PHE A 34 -2.71 -5.41 -5.79
CA PHE A 34 -3.19 -6.56 -6.54
C PHE A 34 -2.02 -7.26 -7.29
N PRO A 35 -1.78 -8.59 -7.11
CA PRO A 35 -2.30 -9.49 -6.09
C PRO A 35 -1.30 -9.70 -4.93
N VAL A 36 -1.71 -9.51 -3.68
CA VAL A 36 -0.96 -9.96 -2.51
C VAL A 36 -1.60 -11.17 -1.83
N MET A 37 -2.77 -11.54 -2.29
CA MET A 37 -3.52 -12.74 -1.94
C MET A 37 -4.36 -13.15 -3.16
N ASP A 38 -5.21 -14.16 -3.05
CA ASP A 38 -6.15 -14.51 -4.11
C ASP A 38 -6.90 -13.25 -4.60
N PRO A 39 -6.81 -12.89 -5.89
CA PRO A 39 -7.35 -11.64 -6.41
C PRO A 39 -8.87 -11.53 -6.26
N ARG A 40 -9.59 -12.65 -6.30
CA ARG A 40 -11.03 -12.68 -6.07
C ARG A 40 -11.35 -12.37 -4.61
N LYS A 41 -10.60 -12.97 -3.67
CA LYS A 41 -10.75 -12.66 -2.24
C LYS A 41 -10.48 -11.19 -1.94
N GLN A 42 -9.42 -10.61 -2.55
CA GLN A 42 -9.13 -9.16 -2.43
C GLN A 42 -10.32 -8.32 -2.91
N TYR A 43 -10.82 -8.62 -4.10
CA TYR A 43 -11.97 -7.93 -4.69
C TYR A 43 -13.21 -8.04 -3.79
N ASP A 44 -13.54 -9.23 -3.28
CA ASP A 44 -14.71 -9.44 -2.43
C ASP A 44 -14.60 -8.64 -1.11
N ILE A 45 -13.42 -8.60 -0.49
CA ILE A 45 -13.14 -7.78 0.71
C ILE A 45 -13.37 -6.30 0.40
N LEU A 46 -12.77 -5.80 -0.68
CA LEU A 46 -12.87 -4.39 -1.08
C LEU A 46 -14.30 -3.99 -1.42
N CYS A 47 -15.03 -4.83 -2.15
CA CYS A 47 -16.43 -4.57 -2.46
C CYS A 47 -17.28 -4.50 -1.20
N LYS A 48 -17.20 -5.51 -0.35
CA LYS A 48 -18.04 -5.62 0.85
C LYS A 48 -17.68 -4.59 1.93
N GLN A 49 -16.38 -4.33 2.13
CA GLN A 49 -15.94 -3.57 3.30
C GLN A 49 -15.47 -2.14 2.97
N PHE A 50 -15.27 -1.81 1.71
CA PHE A 50 -15.01 -0.44 1.28
C PHE A 50 -16.19 0.11 0.49
N ILE A 51 -16.52 -0.44 -0.69
CA ILE A 51 -17.55 0.11 -1.59
C ILE A 51 -18.93 0.12 -0.92
N ASP A 52 -19.38 -0.99 -0.32
CA ASP A 52 -20.72 -1.07 0.27
C ASP A 52 -20.86 -0.17 1.49
N ARG A 53 -19.77 0.07 2.27
CA ARG A 53 -19.80 1.04 3.37
C ARG A 53 -19.87 2.47 2.85
N LEU A 54 -19.13 2.81 1.79
CA LEU A 54 -19.20 4.14 1.19
C LEU A 54 -20.57 4.41 0.57
N ARG A 55 -21.23 3.38 0.01
CA ARG A 55 -22.58 3.51 -0.53
C ARG A 55 -23.60 3.91 0.52
N GLN A 56 -23.39 3.54 1.79
CA GLN A 56 -24.27 3.91 2.92
C GLN A 56 -24.14 5.36 3.37
N LEU A 57 -23.06 6.05 3.01
CA LEU A 57 -22.88 7.46 3.36
C LEU A 57 -23.94 8.32 2.68
N GLN A 58 -24.49 9.30 3.40
CA GLN A 58 -25.43 10.26 2.83
C GLN A 58 -24.73 11.18 1.82
N GLN A 59 -23.50 11.60 2.13
CA GLN A 59 -22.65 12.41 1.27
C GLN A 59 -21.32 11.70 1.05
N LEU A 60 -20.85 11.70 -0.20
CA LEU A 60 -19.52 11.31 -0.62
C LEU A 60 -19.14 12.17 -1.81
N ASP A 61 -18.07 12.93 -1.71
CA ASP A 61 -17.67 13.92 -2.72
C ASP A 61 -16.40 13.53 -3.45
N LEU A 62 -15.55 12.71 -2.79
CA LEU A 62 -14.26 12.33 -3.31
C LEU A 62 -13.90 10.91 -2.84
N VAL A 63 -13.46 10.09 -3.78
CA VAL A 63 -12.82 8.80 -3.51
C VAL A 63 -11.42 8.83 -4.09
N CYS A 64 -10.42 8.44 -3.28
CA CYS A 64 -9.03 8.44 -3.69
C CYS A 64 -8.41 7.06 -3.51
N ILE A 65 -7.76 6.57 -4.56
CA ILE A 65 -6.74 5.53 -4.45
C ILE A 65 -5.40 6.26 -4.39
N ASN A 66 -4.78 6.29 -3.20
CA ASN A 66 -3.56 7.05 -2.95
C ASN A 66 -2.29 6.24 -3.33
N GLY A 67 -2.31 5.58 -4.48
CA GLY A 67 -1.21 4.81 -5.04
C GLY A 67 -1.17 3.35 -4.61
N ASP A 68 -0.27 2.61 -5.25
CA ASP A 68 0.00 1.18 -5.07
C ASP A 68 -1.27 0.32 -5.19
N LEU A 69 -1.97 0.49 -6.32
CA LEU A 69 -3.09 -0.36 -6.70
C LEU A 69 -2.61 -1.77 -7.05
N PHE A 70 -1.47 -1.89 -7.73
CA PHE A 70 -0.83 -3.16 -8.08
C PHE A 70 0.40 -3.43 -7.21
N ASP A 71 0.70 -4.71 -6.96
CA ASP A 71 1.88 -5.13 -6.19
C ASP A 71 3.16 -5.12 -7.03
N HIS A 72 3.01 -5.46 -8.30
CA HIS A 72 4.07 -5.50 -9.29
C HIS A 72 3.48 -5.42 -10.70
N LYS A 73 4.32 -5.41 -11.71
CA LYS A 73 3.84 -5.47 -13.09
C LYS A 73 3.11 -6.80 -13.35
N VAL A 74 1.80 -6.72 -13.59
CA VAL A 74 0.94 -7.87 -13.89
C VAL A 74 0.58 -7.94 -15.38
N MET A 75 0.38 -9.14 -15.90
CA MET A 75 -0.09 -9.32 -17.28
C MET A 75 -1.55 -8.87 -17.40
N THR A 76 -1.90 -8.24 -18.51
CA THR A 76 -3.27 -7.77 -18.79
C THR A 76 -4.31 -8.89 -18.82
N SER A 77 -3.89 -10.12 -19.08
CA SER A 77 -4.73 -11.32 -19.08
C SER A 77 -4.79 -12.04 -17.73
N SER A 78 -4.16 -11.53 -16.69
CA SER A 78 -4.14 -12.16 -15.37
C SER A 78 -5.43 -11.90 -14.58
N ASP A 79 -5.76 -12.80 -13.65
CA ASP A 79 -6.86 -12.61 -12.71
C ASP A 79 -6.66 -11.33 -11.87
N ALA A 80 -5.41 -10.99 -11.53
CA ALA A 80 -5.11 -9.75 -10.82
C ALA A 80 -5.60 -8.52 -11.58
N THR A 81 -5.28 -8.42 -12.88
CA THR A 81 -5.76 -7.31 -13.72
C THR A 81 -7.27 -7.34 -13.87
N TYR A 82 -7.87 -8.53 -14.02
CA TYR A 82 -9.32 -8.68 -14.15
C TYR A 82 -10.05 -8.17 -12.88
N TYR A 83 -9.67 -8.66 -11.70
CA TYR A 83 -10.33 -8.27 -10.46
C TYR A 83 -10.03 -6.83 -10.04
N ALA A 84 -8.81 -6.32 -10.28
CA ALA A 84 -8.50 -4.90 -10.10
C ALA A 84 -9.40 -4.02 -11.00
N SER A 85 -9.60 -4.43 -12.26
CA SER A 85 -10.47 -3.69 -13.19
C SER A 85 -11.94 -3.76 -12.79
N LEU A 86 -12.42 -4.89 -12.28
CA LEU A 86 -13.77 -4.99 -11.71
C LEU A 86 -13.93 -4.08 -10.49
N PHE A 87 -12.94 -4.01 -9.61
CA PHE A 87 -12.96 -3.12 -8.47
C PHE A 87 -13.05 -1.65 -8.89
N ILE A 88 -12.21 -1.22 -9.84
CA ILE A 88 -12.27 0.14 -10.39
C ILE A 88 -13.63 0.42 -11.04
N ALA A 89 -14.18 -0.52 -11.83
CA ALA A 89 -15.51 -0.36 -12.43
C ALA A 89 -16.61 -0.16 -11.35
N LYS A 90 -16.53 -0.89 -10.24
CA LYS A 90 -17.45 -0.71 -9.10
C LYS A 90 -17.26 0.63 -8.38
N LEU A 91 -16.04 1.14 -8.28
CA LEU A 91 -15.79 2.48 -7.76
C LEU A 91 -16.35 3.57 -8.68
N VAL A 92 -16.17 3.41 -9.99
CA VAL A 92 -16.75 4.34 -10.99
C VAL A 92 -18.29 4.35 -10.87
N GLU A 93 -18.92 3.18 -10.75
CA GLU A 93 -20.37 3.06 -10.52
C GLU A 93 -20.80 3.79 -9.24
N LEU A 94 -20.10 3.56 -8.11
CA LEU A 94 -20.36 4.26 -6.86
C LEU A 94 -20.20 5.78 -6.98
N CYS A 95 -19.12 6.25 -7.62
CA CYS A 95 -18.87 7.68 -7.80
C CYS A 95 -19.93 8.33 -8.68
N LYS A 96 -20.43 7.63 -9.69
CA LYS A 96 -21.58 8.06 -10.49
C LYS A 96 -22.87 8.17 -9.65
N GLU A 97 -23.19 7.16 -8.82
CA GLU A 97 -24.33 7.16 -7.90
C GLU A 97 -24.29 8.34 -6.93
N LYS A 98 -23.09 8.61 -6.36
CA LYS A 98 -22.87 9.66 -5.36
C LYS A 98 -22.56 11.04 -5.95
N ARG A 99 -22.33 11.14 -7.25
CA ARG A 99 -21.79 12.34 -7.93
C ARG A 99 -20.46 12.78 -7.34
N ALA A 100 -19.64 11.80 -6.97
CA ALA A 100 -18.31 11.98 -6.40
C ALA A 100 -17.24 11.97 -7.48
N THR A 101 -16.11 12.65 -7.22
CA THR A 101 -14.90 12.54 -8.02
C THR A 101 -14.13 11.29 -7.61
N LEU A 102 -13.62 10.50 -8.56
CA LEU A 102 -12.69 9.42 -8.33
C LEU A 102 -11.27 9.86 -8.75
N ILE A 103 -10.32 9.87 -7.83
CA ILE A 103 -8.89 10.07 -8.14
C ILE A 103 -8.16 8.75 -7.99
N ILE A 104 -7.49 8.31 -9.06
CA ILE A 104 -6.59 7.15 -9.06
C ILE A 104 -5.17 7.68 -9.21
N LEU A 105 -4.42 7.72 -8.12
CA LEU A 105 -3.05 8.19 -8.10
C LEU A 105 -2.10 7.02 -8.37
N GLN A 106 -1.07 7.25 -9.19
CA GLN A 106 0.02 6.30 -9.36
C GLN A 106 0.88 6.26 -8.10
N GLY A 107 1.16 5.07 -7.60
CA GLY A 107 2.07 4.82 -6.50
C GLY A 107 3.50 4.55 -6.95
N THR A 108 4.19 3.67 -6.23
CA THR A 108 5.57 3.29 -6.46
C THR A 108 5.76 2.71 -7.87
N ILE A 109 6.80 3.14 -8.57
CA ILE A 109 7.04 2.72 -9.96
C ILE A 109 7.25 1.21 -10.07
N SER A 110 7.91 0.58 -9.08
CA SER A 110 8.10 -0.87 -9.05
C SER A 110 6.79 -1.64 -8.88
N HIS A 111 5.81 -1.06 -8.23
CA HIS A 111 4.48 -1.64 -8.00
C HIS A 111 3.54 -1.31 -9.16
N ASP A 112 3.07 -0.09 -9.25
CA ASP A 112 2.07 0.30 -10.26
C ASP A 112 2.58 0.28 -11.70
N ASN A 113 3.87 0.48 -11.93
CA ASN A 113 4.53 0.41 -13.24
C ASN A 113 3.72 1.04 -14.39
N ASN A 114 3.14 2.21 -14.16
CA ASN A 114 2.21 2.88 -15.08
C ASN A 114 0.93 2.09 -15.43
N GLN A 115 0.62 1.00 -14.76
CA GLN A 115 -0.57 0.16 -15.04
C GLN A 115 -1.88 0.88 -14.73
N VAL A 116 -1.88 1.89 -13.85
CA VAL A 116 -3.05 2.75 -13.61
C VAL A 116 -3.56 3.44 -14.88
N LYS A 117 -2.71 3.56 -15.92
CA LYS A 117 -3.11 4.07 -17.25
C LYS A 117 -4.14 3.18 -17.96
N LEU A 118 -4.32 1.93 -17.54
CA LEU A 118 -5.41 1.07 -18.02
C LEU A 118 -6.78 1.72 -17.82
N TYR A 119 -6.89 2.63 -16.87
CA TYR A 119 -8.14 3.30 -16.49
C TYR A 119 -8.34 4.68 -17.12
N TYR A 120 -7.45 5.14 -18.00
CA TYR A 120 -7.60 6.43 -18.70
C TYR A 120 -8.91 6.55 -19.48
N HIS A 121 -9.43 5.44 -20.00
CA HIS A 121 -10.68 5.45 -20.74
C HIS A 121 -11.89 5.92 -19.90
N TYR A 122 -11.83 5.84 -18.57
CA TYR A 122 -12.88 6.39 -17.70
C TYR A 122 -12.86 7.92 -17.63
N MET A 123 -11.72 8.56 -17.91
CA MET A 123 -11.61 10.02 -17.92
C MET A 123 -12.42 10.66 -19.09
N GLU A 124 -12.76 9.88 -20.11
CA GLU A 124 -13.55 10.34 -21.26
C GLU A 124 -15.06 10.24 -21.01
N GLN A 125 -15.50 9.63 -19.90
CA GLN A 125 -16.91 9.51 -19.55
C GLN A 125 -17.45 10.87 -19.05
N THR A 126 -18.65 11.24 -19.48
CA THR A 126 -19.24 12.54 -19.17
C THR A 126 -20.17 12.52 -17.96
N ASP A 127 -20.52 11.34 -17.46
CA ASP A 127 -21.49 11.13 -16.39
C ASP A 127 -20.86 10.76 -15.05
N VAL A 128 -19.52 10.72 -15.00
CA VAL A 128 -18.70 10.53 -13.80
C VAL A 128 -17.41 11.31 -13.93
N ASP A 129 -16.92 11.87 -12.84
CA ASP A 129 -15.63 12.57 -12.81
C ASP A 129 -14.54 11.61 -12.31
N VAL A 130 -13.78 11.03 -13.26
CA VAL A 130 -12.64 10.14 -12.98
C VAL A 130 -11.35 10.81 -13.43
N ARG A 131 -10.34 10.78 -12.57
CA ARG A 131 -9.03 11.39 -12.79
C ARG A 131 -7.94 10.38 -12.46
N VAL A 132 -7.18 9.98 -13.46
CA VAL A 132 -6.01 9.12 -13.31
C VAL A 132 -4.77 9.98 -13.33
N VAL A 133 -4.09 10.06 -12.20
CA VAL A 133 -3.00 11.00 -11.97
C VAL A 133 -1.66 10.26 -11.97
N THR A 134 -0.86 10.53 -13.00
CA THR A 134 0.50 9.95 -13.17
C THR A 134 1.60 11.01 -13.18
N ASN A 135 1.24 12.29 -13.00
CA ASN A 135 2.16 13.41 -12.89
C ASN A 135 1.73 14.32 -11.75
N ILE A 136 2.66 15.14 -11.23
CA ILE A 136 2.30 16.16 -10.24
C ILE A 136 1.37 17.17 -10.89
N GLN A 137 0.20 17.38 -10.30
CA GLN A 137 -0.78 18.31 -10.82
C GLN A 137 -1.75 18.79 -9.73
N PHE A 138 -2.41 19.92 -10.03
CA PHE A 138 -3.53 20.39 -9.23
C PHE A 138 -4.84 19.95 -9.83
N GLU A 139 -5.73 19.51 -8.94
CA GLU A 139 -7.11 19.15 -9.25
C GLU A 139 -8.07 20.09 -8.51
N VAL A 140 -9.26 20.25 -9.03
CA VAL A 140 -10.32 21.00 -8.35
C VAL A 140 -11.46 20.05 -8.05
N VAL A 141 -11.74 19.85 -6.76
CA VAL A 141 -12.86 19.05 -6.27
C VAL A 141 -13.82 19.98 -5.57
N LYS A 142 -15.04 20.14 -6.10
CA LYS A 142 -15.95 21.21 -5.65
C LYS A 142 -15.23 22.57 -5.67
N ASN A 143 -15.11 23.21 -4.52
CA ASN A 143 -14.50 24.52 -4.36
C ASN A 143 -13.07 24.46 -3.77
N SER A 144 -12.46 23.28 -3.77
CA SER A 144 -11.15 23.08 -3.15
C SER A 144 -10.10 22.68 -4.17
N VAL A 145 -8.91 23.25 -4.01
CA VAL A 145 -7.73 22.93 -4.80
C VAL A 145 -6.96 21.82 -4.12
N VAL A 146 -6.77 20.71 -4.82
CA VAL A 146 -6.10 19.52 -4.33
C VAL A 146 -4.80 19.33 -5.11
N LEU A 147 -3.65 19.30 -4.41
CA LEU A 147 -2.38 18.92 -5.01
C LEU A 147 -2.28 17.39 -5.02
N CYS A 148 -2.02 16.82 -6.19
CA CYS A 148 -1.81 15.39 -6.37
C CYS A 148 -0.33 15.12 -6.70
N ILE A 149 0.34 14.29 -5.88
CA ILE A 149 1.76 13.95 -6.04
C ILE A 149 1.92 12.43 -6.12
N PRO A 150 2.04 11.86 -7.34
CA PRO A 150 2.48 10.48 -7.52
C PRO A 150 3.91 10.27 -7.03
N GLU A 151 4.30 9.03 -6.76
CA GLU A 151 5.70 8.74 -6.45
C GLU A 151 6.56 8.67 -7.72
N PHE A 152 7.77 9.22 -7.61
CA PHE A 152 8.75 9.22 -8.69
C PHE A 152 10.13 8.83 -8.14
N ASN A 153 10.86 8.04 -8.93
CA ASN A 153 12.28 7.82 -8.72
C ASN A 153 13.08 8.91 -9.44
N ASN A 154 13.99 9.58 -8.71
CA ASN A 154 14.93 10.54 -9.29
C ASN A 154 14.28 11.71 -10.07
N LEU A 155 13.08 12.14 -9.69
CA LEU A 155 12.51 13.37 -10.28
C LEU A 155 13.31 14.59 -9.79
N PRO A 156 13.75 15.51 -10.71
CA PRO A 156 14.49 16.71 -10.31
C PRO A 156 13.71 17.59 -9.31
N GLU A 157 14.42 18.16 -8.33
CA GLU A 157 13.83 19.03 -7.31
C GLU A 157 13.05 20.20 -7.89
N GLU A 158 13.54 20.80 -8.98
CA GLU A 158 12.90 21.93 -9.64
C GLU A 158 11.48 21.60 -10.14
N VAL A 159 11.22 20.31 -10.40
CA VAL A 159 9.86 19.86 -10.79
C VAL A 159 8.94 19.90 -9.59
N TYR A 160 9.39 19.42 -8.42
CA TYR A 160 8.62 19.52 -7.18
C TYR A 160 8.40 20.97 -6.77
N ASP A 161 9.44 21.80 -6.81
CA ASP A 161 9.41 23.21 -6.42
C ASP A 161 8.37 24.02 -7.20
N LYS A 162 8.19 23.70 -8.47
CA LYS A 162 7.16 24.33 -9.32
C LYS A 162 5.74 24.19 -8.73
N TYR A 163 5.47 23.10 -8.02
CA TYR A 163 4.16 22.83 -7.45
C TYR A 163 4.09 23.17 -5.95
N LEU A 164 5.13 22.84 -5.20
CA LEU A 164 5.19 23.04 -3.75
C LEU A 164 5.39 24.53 -3.40
N ASN A 165 6.27 25.24 -4.14
CA ASN A 165 6.64 26.64 -3.90
C ASN A 165 5.84 27.64 -4.77
N ARG A 166 4.72 27.21 -5.37
CA ARG A 166 3.89 28.12 -6.19
C ARG A 166 3.36 29.29 -5.37
N SER A 167 3.12 30.43 -6.02
CA SER A 167 2.36 31.52 -5.43
C SER A 167 0.89 31.12 -5.24
N GLY A 168 0.42 31.11 -4.01
CA GLY A 168 -0.95 30.79 -3.63
C GLY A 168 -1.06 29.45 -2.89
N PHE A 169 -2.17 29.32 -2.20
CA PHE A 169 -2.45 28.19 -1.34
C PHE A 169 -3.28 27.13 -2.06
N TYR A 170 -3.18 25.90 -1.56
CA TYR A 170 -4.07 24.79 -1.92
C TYR A 170 -4.68 24.21 -0.64
N ASP A 171 -5.78 23.50 -0.80
CA ASP A 171 -6.65 23.13 0.33
C ASP A 171 -6.33 21.76 0.89
N MET A 172 -5.84 20.84 0.05
CA MET A 172 -5.48 19.46 0.42
C MET A 172 -4.32 18.99 -0.43
N CYS A 173 -3.60 17.97 0.06
CA CYS A 173 -2.66 17.21 -0.74
C CYS A 173 -3.00 15.71 -0.67
N ILE A 174 -2.98 15.06 -1.83
CA ILE A 174 -3.10 13.61 -1.98
C ILE A 174 -1.80 13.13 -2.60
N MET A 175 -1.12 12.21 -1.95
CA MET A 175 0.18 11.79 -2.44
C MET A 175 0.46 10.32 -2.20
N HIS A 176 1.53 9.84 -2.83
CA HIS A 176 2.17 8.59 -2.53
C HIS A 176 3.67 8.84 -2.38
N GLY A 177 4.29 8.47 -1.28
CA GLY A 177 5.73 8.66 -1.07
C GLY A 177 6.15 8.77 0.39
N ASN A 178 7.45 9.00 0.57
CA ASN A 178 8.12 9.01 1.86
C ASN A 178 7.99 10.35 2.58
N PHE A 179 7.74 10.31 3.88
CA PHE A 179 7.75 11.48 4.75
C PHE A 179 8.77 11.29 5.88
N LYS A 180 9.48 12.35 6.23
CA LYS A 180 10.51 12.33 7.28
C LYS A 180 9.91 11.87 8.61
N GLY A 181 10.52 10.85 9.21
CA GLY A 181 10.05 10.23 10.46
C GLY A 181 9.08 9.06 10.27
N ALA A 182 8.64 8.79 9.03
CA ALA A 182 7.85 7.60 8.68
C ALA A 182 8.61 6.61 7.80
N VAL A 183 9.83 6.96 7.37
CA VAL A 183 10.66 6.12 6.50
C VAL A 183 11.14 4.91 7.30
N TYR A 184 11.06 3.73 6.70
CA TYR A 184 11.84 2.58 7.18
C TYR A 184 13.31 2.94 7.01
N GLU A 185 14.10 2.98 8.11
CA GLU A 185 15.51 3.45 8.13
C GLU A 185 16.41 2.69 7.13
N ASP A 186 15.99 1.51 6.69
CA ASP A 186 16.73 0.63 5.77
C ASP A 186 16.16 0.58 4.34
N SER A 187 15.22 1.45 3.97
CA SER A 187 14.66 1.45 2.62
C SER A 187 15.54 2.26 1.66
N PRO A 188 16.23 1.64 0.70
CA PRO A 188 16.99 2.33 -0.33
C PRO A 188 16.07 2.91 -1.41
N SER A 189 15.11 3.75 -1.02
CA SER A 189 14.26 4.38 -2.02
C SER A 189 14.97 5.59 -2.60
N ASN A 190 15.10 5.63 -3.92
CA ASN A 190 15.56 6.80 -4.66
C ASN A 190 14.46 7.87 -4.79
N SER A 191 13.38 7.74 -4.04
CA SER A 191 12.28 8.70 -4.03
C SER A 191 12.55 9.81 -3.02
N ARG A 192 11.98 11.00 -3.29
CA ARG A 192 12.07 12.16 -2.41
C ARG A 192 11.49 11.82 -1.03
N ILE A 193 12.17 12.29 0.03
CA ILE A 193 11.64 12.31 1.40
C ILE A 193 11.07 13.69 1.67
N PHE A 194 9.76 13.77 1.86
CA PHE A 194 9.06 15.02 2.13
C PHE A 194 9.14 15.41 3.59
N THR A 195 9.04 16.71 3.86
CA THR A 195 8.95 17.31 5.20
C THR A 195 7.75 18.25 5.26
N MET A 196 7.37 18.73 6.45
CA MET A 196 6.28 19.70 6.56
C MET A 196 6.59 21.04 5.89
N GLU A 197 7.85 21.42 5.79
CA GLU A 197 8.29 22.63 5.11
C GLU A 197 7.91 22.62 3.61
N ASP A 198 7.91 21.43 2.98
CA ASP A 198 7.49 21.26 1.59
C ASP A 198 6.02 21.63 1.37
N PHE A 199 5.21 21.51 2.41
CA PHE A 199 3.75 21.73 2.35
C PHE A 199 3.31 23.05 3.01
N CYS A 200 4.19 24.04 3.13
CA CYS A 200 3.88 25.32 3.76
C CYS A 200 2.70 26.08 3.12
N ASN A 201 2.39 25.77 1.85
CA ASN A 201 1.24 26.31 1.11
C ASN A 201 -0.03 25.44 1.22
N CYS A 202 0.02 24.29 1.86
CA CYS A 202 -1.14 23.46 2.14
C CYS A 202 -1.91 23.99 3.35
N ARG A 203 -3.21 24.27 3.19
CA ARG A 203 -4.05 24.80 4.28
C ARG A 203 -4.82 23.73 5.03
N GLY A 204 -4.82 22.51 4.56
CA GLY A 204 -5.58 21.42 5.13
C GLY A 204 -4.76 20.13 5.17
N PRO A 205 -5.43 18.99 5.12
CA PRO A 205 -4.78 17.70 5.32
C PRO A 205 -3.92 17.26 4.13
N ILE A 206 -2.88 16.50 4.45
CA ILE A 206 -2.05 15.76 3.51
C ILE A 206 -2.30 14.29 3.76
N VAL A 207 -2.81 13.58 2.76
CA VAL A 207 -3.16 12.15 2.88
C VAL A 207 -2.30 11.35 1.92
N SER A 208 -1.50 10.44 2.45
CA SER A 208 -0.51 9.66 1.69
C SER A 208 -0.76 8.16 1.74
N GLY A 209 -0.38 7.45 0.70
CA GLY A 209 -0.02 6.04 0.69
C GLY A 209 1.48 5.83 0.85
N HIS A 210 1.97 4.63 0.63
CA HIS A 210 3.34 4.13 0.69
C HIS A 210 3.70 3.44 2.02
N ILE A 211 3.34 3.98 3.16
CA ILE A 211 3.58 3.33 4.45
C ILE A 211 2.34 2.54 4.86
N HIS A 212 2.50 1.21 5.01
CA HIS A 212 1.37 0.30 5.27
C HIS A 212 0.77 0.43 6.67
N LYS A 213 1.45 1.15 7.58
CA LYS A 213 0.95 1.47 8.90
C LYS A 213 0.14 2.76 8.87
N PRO A 214 -1.18 2.73 9.13
CA PRO A 214 -1.97 3.95 9.18
C PRO A 214 -1.57 4.81 10.38
N GLY A 215 -1.63 6.12 10.22
CA GLY A 215 -1.36 7.01 11.33
C GLY A 215 -1.05 8.45 10.95
N CYS A 216 -1.10 9.31 11.96
CA CYS A 216 -0.73 10.70 11.87
C CYS A 216 0.76 10.85 12.21
N TYR A 217 1.52 11.45 11.32
CA TYR A 217 2.97 11.65 11.46
C TYR A 217 3.34 13.13 11.71
N SER A 218 2.39 14.00 11.51
CA SER A 218 2.44 15.41 11.93
C SER A 218 1.01 15.95 12.05
N ASP A 219 0.84 17.18 12.47
CA ASP A 219 -0.49 17.79 12.68
C ASP A 219 -1.39 17.74 11.43
N HIS A 220 -0.81 17.67 10.24
CA HIS A 220 -1.53 17.69 8.97
C HIS A 220 -1.23 16.50 8.04
N PHE A 221 -0.27 15.63 8.39
CA PHE A 221 0.18 14.54 7.53
C PHE A 221 -0.31 13.18 8.05
N TYR A 222 -1.02 12.45 7.20
CA TYR A 222 -1.62 11.17 7.54
C TYR A 222 -1.33 10.11 6.47
N TYR A 223 -0.88 8.92 6.88
CA TYR A 223 -0.81 7.74 6.02
C TYR A 223 -2.07 6.90 6.13
N CYS A 224 -2.66 6.51 4.97
CA CYS A 224 -3.82 5.63 4.93
C CYS A 224 -3.50 4.23 5.47
N GLY A 225 -2.29 3.76 5.22
CA GLY A 225 -1.93 2.37 5.42
C GLY A 225 -2.56 1.43 4.39
N SER A 226 -2.17 0.17 4.43
CA SER A 226 -2.79 -0.85 3.58
C SER A 226 -4.18 -1.25 4.09
N PRO A 227 -5.12 -1.66 3.21
CA PRO A 227 -6.50 -1.95 3.61
C PRO A 227 -6.63 -3.26 4.40
N TYR A 228 -5.72 -4.19 4.25
CA TYR A 228 -5.74 -5.52 4.90
C TYR A 228 -4.34 -5.99 5.25
N ARG A 229 -4.27 -7.03 6.07
CA ARG A 229 -3.02 -7.72 6.40
C ARG A 229 -2.74 -8.79 5.36
N TRP A 230 -1.46 -8.96 4.99
CA TRP A 230 -0.99 -10.08 4.17
C TRP A 230 0.41 -10.58 4.57
N ARG A 231 0.99 -9.99 5.63
CA ARG A 231 2.32 -10.34 6.16
C ARG A 231 2.29 -10.50 7.66
N PHE A 232 3.18 -11.31 8.19
CA PHE A 232 3.35 -11.51 9.63
C PHE A 232 3.86 -10.27 10.39
N ASP A 233 4.37 -9.29 9.69
CA ASP A 233 4.88 -8.04 10.25
C ASP A 233 3.82 -6.92 10.21
N ASP A 234 2.64 -7.22 9.68
CA ASP A 234 1.46 -6.35 9.63
C ASP A 234 0.56 -6.55 10.87
N ASP A 235 1.02 -6.17 12.05
CA ASP A 235 0.27 -6.32 13.31
C ASP A 235 -0.67 -5.15 13.63
N HIS A 236 -0.75 -4.16 12.74
CA HIS A 236 -1.56 -2.95 12.91
C HIS A 236 -2.97 -3.14 12.40
N ASP A 237 -3.88 -2.30 12.93
CA ASP A 237 -5.23 -2.17 12.40
C ASP A 237 -5.19 -1.64 10.97
N LYS A 238 -5.88 -2.31 10.07
CA LYS A 238 -5.92 -2.04 8.63
C LYS A 238 -7.27 -1.49 8.23
N GLY A 239 -7.31 -0.68 7.16
CA GLY A 239 -8.55 -0.10 6.73
C GLY A 239 -8.39 0.97 5.67
N PHE A 240 -9.29 1.93 5.70
CA PHE A 240 -9.26 3.12 4.85
C PHE A 240 -9.57 4.37 5.67
N VAL A 241 -9.23 5.52 5.17
CA VAL A 241 -9.47 6.81 5.85
C VAL A 241 -10.75 7.43 5.32
N LEU A 242 -11.65 7.77 6.23
CA LEU A 242 -12.78 8.65 5.95
C LEU A 242 -12.47 10.04 6.51
N MET A 243 -12.66 11.07 5.69
CA MET A 243 -12.34 12.44 6.06
C MET A 243 -13.51 13.37 5.77
N VAL A 244 -13.75 14.31 6.68
CA VAL A 244 -14.64 15.45 6.48
C VAL A 244 -13.81 16.72 6.57
N PHE A 245 -13.77 17.49 5.50
CA PHE A 245 -13.04 18.74 5.41
C PHE A 245 -14.00 19.92 5.26
N ASP A 246 -13.91 20.91 6.16
CA ASP A 246 -14.66 22.17 6.07
C ASP A 246 -13.90 23.15 5.16
N THR A 247 -14.46 23.44 3.99
CA THR A 247 -13.82 24.29 2.98
C THR A 247 -13.73 25.78 3.39
N VAL A 248 -14.45 26.20 4.43
CA VAL A 248 -14.47 27.57 4.94
C VAL A 248 -13.50 27.76 6.09
N SER A 249 -13.68 26.95 7.14
CA SER A 249 -12.80 27.03 8.33
C SER A 249 -11.44 26.37 8.15
N ARG A 250 -11.28 25.52 7.10
CA ARG A 250 -10.08 24.73 6.82
C ARG A 250 -9.77 23.69 7.91
N THR A 251 -10.75 23.36 8.72
CA THR A 251 -10.65 22.28 9.69
C THR A 251 -11.08 20.96 9.09
N TYR A 252 -10.59 19.86 9.64
CA TYR A 252 -10.94 18.52 9.17
C TYR A 252 -10.99 17.53 10.33
N GLN A 253 -11.71 16.45 10.09
CA GLN A 253 -11.75 15.26 10.94
C GLN A 253 -11.44 14.05 10.08
N MET A 254 -10.61 13.15 10.59
CA MET A 254 -10.26 11.89 9.94
C MET A 254 -10.53 10.73 10.87
N GLN A 255 -10.95 9.63 10.26
CA GLN A 255 -11.17 8.37 10.95
C GLN A 255 -10.63 7.22 10.09
N ASN A 256 -9.83 6.34 10.69
CA ASN A 256 -9.53 5.06 10.09
C ASN A 256 -10.73 4.11 10.27
N VAL A 257 -11.31 3.67 9.16
CA VAL A 257 -12.43 2.72 9.13
C VAL A 257 -11.85 1.33 8.90
N LEU A 258 -11.93 0.50 9.93
CA LEU A 258 -11.29 -0.81 9.91
C LEU A 258 -11.90 -1.74 8.87
N ILE A 259 -11.05 -2.46 8.14
CA ILE A 259 -11.40 -3.57 7.27
C ILE A 259 -11.02 -4.87 7.99
N GLU A 260 -11.98 -5.77 8.13
CA GLU A 260 -11.73 -7.12 8.62
C GLU A 260 -10.94 -7.91 7.59
N SER A 261 -9.78 -8.37 7.98
CA SER A 261 -8.89 -9.18 7.15
C SER A 261 -8.31 -10.32 7.98
N ASP A 262 -7.67 -11.27 7.30
CA ASP A 262 -7.00 -12.39 7.96
C ASP A 262 -6.04 -11.88 9.05
N ILE A 263 -5.99 -12.60 10.15
CA ILE A 263 -5.13 -12.27 11.29
C ILE A 263 -3.82 -13.04 11.16
N TYR A 264 -2.74 -12.29 10.95
CA TYR A 264 -1.37 -12.80 10.96
C TYR A 264 -0.75 -12.56 12.33
N ARG A 265 -0.15 -13.59 12.92
CA ARG A 265 0.51 -13.47 14.23
C ARG A 265 1.85 -14.20 14.24
N THR A 266 2.85 -13.56 14.82
CA THR A 266 4.13 -14.22 15.16
C THR A 266 4.19 -14.39 16.66
N ILE A 267 4.54 -15.60 17.12
CA ILE A 267 4.89 -15.87 18.51
C ILE A 267 6.31 -16.40 18.61
N GLN A 268 6.95 -16.16 19.74
CA GLN A 268 8.26 -16.71 20.06
C GLN A 268 8.10 -17.79 21.14
N MET A 269 8.79 -18.89 20.98
CA MET A 269 8.85 -20.00 21.94
C MET A 269 10.31 -20.30 22.25
N ASP A 270 10.67 -20.35 23.53
CA ASP A 270 12.00 -20.73 23.97
C ASP A 270 12.10 -22.26 24.06
N GLY A 271 12.27 -22.89 22.88
CA GLY A 271 12.27 -24.35 22.75
C GLY A 271 10.88 -24.97 22.73
N LEU A 272 10.83 -26.28 22.99
CA LEU A 272 9.59 -27.04 23.13
C LEU A 272 8.98 -26.79 24.52
N LEU A 273 7.69 -27.14 24.65
CA LEU A 273 7.08 -27.28 25.97
C LEU A 273 7.67 -28.50 26.68
N ASN A 274 6.87 -29.55 26.92
CA ASN A 274 7.40 -30.80 27.48
C ASN A 274 8.00 -31.68 26.37
N ASP A 275 7.29 -31.77 25.25
CA ASP A 275 7.69 -32.51 24.04
C ASP A 275 7.06 -31.93 22.78
N ALA A 276 7.33 -32.56 21.63
CA ALA A 276 6.78 -32.11 20.34
C ALA A 276 5.25 -32.20 20.28
N LYS A 277 4.64 -33.19 20.96
CA LYS A 277 3.18 -33.36 20.95
C LYS A 277 2.50 -32.26 21.76
N ASP A 278 2.97 -32.02 22.99
CA ASP A 278 2.44 -30.92 23.81
C ASP A 278 2.59 -29.58 23.12
N THR A 279 3.68 -29.39 22.38
CA THR A 279 3.94 -28.19 21.58
C THR A 279 2.93 -28.07 20.44
N ILE A 280 2.66 -29.13 19.70
CA ILE A 280 1.61 -29.15 18.65
C ILE A 280 0.25 -28.77 19.24
N ASP A 281 -0.16 -29.45 20.34
CA ASP A 281 -1.42 -29.20 20.98
C ASP A 281 -1.56 -27.75 21.50
N HIS A 282 -0.45 -27.16 21.93
CA HIS A 282 -0.41 -25.76 22.32
C HIS A 282 -0.58 -24.82 21.14
N ILE A 283 0.16 -25.03 20.06
CA ILE A 283 0.08 -24.23 18.83
C ILE A 283 -1.34 -24.23 18.27
N GLU A 284 -1.96 -25.41 18.17
CA GLU A 284 -3.32 -25.54 17.66
C GLU A 284 -4.36 -24.84 18.56
N ARG A 285 -4.25 -25.00 19.88
CA ARG A 285 -5.12 -24.29 20.83
C ARG A 285 -4.92 -22.80 20.77
N PHE A 286 -3.67 -22.34 20.79
CA PHE A 286 -3.34 -20.91 20.73
C PHE A 286 -3.92 -20.26 19.49
N LYS A 287 -3.73 -20.89 18.31
CA LYS A 287 -4.27 -20.41 17.04
C LYS A 287 -5.79 -20.31 17.09
N LYS A 288 -6.46 -21.35 17.58
CA LYS A 288 -7.94 -21.43 17.67
C LYS A 288 -8.50 -20.41 18.66
N ASP A 289 -7.97 -20.36 19.87
CA ASP A 289 -8.51 -19.53 20.96
C ASP A 289 -8.31 -18.03 20.69
N ASN A 290 -7.31 -17.67 19.90
CA ASN A 290 -7.04 -16.29 19.50
C ASN A 290 -7.56 -15.94 18.09
N HIS A 291 -8.31 -16.83 17.44
CA HIS A 291 -8.89 -16.63 16.10
C HIS A 291 -7.85 -16.18 15.05
N ILE A 292 -6.67 -16.81 15.08
CA ILE A 292 -5.56 -16.48 14.18
C ILE A 292 -5.70 -17.27 12.88
N ASP A 293 -5.66 -16.59 11.72
CA ASP A 293 -5.72 -17.26 10.41
C ASP A 293 -4.35 -17.81 10.03
N TYR A 294 -3.28 -17.00 10.18
CA TYR A 294 -1.90 -17.38 9.85
C TYR A 294 -0.99 -17.20 11.08
N LEU A 295 -0.35 -18.27 11.52
CA LEU A 295 0.51 -18.27 12.70
C LEU A 295 1.96 -18.63 12.33
N ARG A 296 2.90 -17.76 12.66
CA ARG A 296 4.34 -18.03 12.58
C ARG A 296 4.90 -18.25 13.96
N ILE A 297 5.54 -19.39 14.17
CA ILE A 297 6.21 -19.74 15.42
C ILE A 297 7.71 -19.62 15.22
N LYS A 298 8.36 -18.78 16.00
CA LYS A 298 9.81 -18.61 16.05
C LYS A 298 10.36 -19.31 17.28
N PHE A 299 11.03 -20.45 17.08
CA PHE A 299 11.72 -21.15 18.16
C PHE A 299 13.10 -20.49 18.35
N THR A 300 13.31 -19.87 19.52
CA THR A 300 14.55 -19.15 19.87
C THR A 300 15.50 -20.01 20.72
N GLY A 301 14.99 -21.09 21.34
CA GLY A 301 15.79 -22.07 22.09
C GLY A 301 16.12 -23.31 21.27
N ASP A 302 16.88 -24.21 21.88
CA ASP A 302 17.27 -25.47 21.25
C ASP A 302 16.05 -26.40 21.07
N VAL A 303 15.84 -26.81 19.82
CA VAL A 303 14.89 -27.87 19.46
C VAL A 303 15.68 -28.97 18.79
N ASP A 304 15.65 -30.17 19.35
CA ASP A 304 16.36 -31.32 18.80
C ASP A 304 15.85 -31.73 17.41
N MET A 305 16.69 -32.42 16.65
CA MET A 305 16.39 -32.78 15.27
C MET A 305 15.12 -33.68 15.14
N ALA A 306 14.93 -34.61 16.06
CA ALA A 306 13.77 -35.52 16.02
C ALA A 306 12.47 -34.74 16.22
N SER A 307 12.47 -33.82 17.18
CA SER A 307 11.32 -32.93 17.45
C SER A 307 11.06 -31.98 16.28
N LYS A 308 12.09 -31.39 15.65
CA LYS A 308 11.93 -30.60 14.40
C LYS A 308 11.27 -31.42 13.29
N MET A 309 11.69 -32.67 13.12
CA MET A 309 11.08 -33.56 12.11
C MET A 309 9.61 -33.85 12.42
N ILE A 310 9.24 -34.08 13.68
CA ILE A 310 7.84 -34.34 14.08
C ILE A 310 6.98 -33.10 13.80
N LEU A 311 7.42 -31.92 14.24
CA LEU A 311 6.70 -30.66 14.04
C LEU A 311 6.54 -30.34 12.54
N ASN A 312 7.64 -30.41 11.78
CA ASN A 312 7.60 -30.14 10.34
C ASN A 312 6.74 -31.14 9.57
N ASN A 313 6.73 -32.42 9.97
CA ASN A 313 5.86 -33.41 9.34
C ASN A 313 4.39 -33.17 9.66
N TYR A 314 4.07 -32.80 10.89
CA TYR A 314 2.69 -32.51 11.30
C TYR A 314 2.12 -31.30 10.56
N PHE A 315 2.89 -30.21 10.43
CA PHE A 315 2.46 -28.97 9.79
C PHE A 315 2.83 -28.86 8.30
N ARG A 316 3.31 -29.95 7.68
CA ARG A 316 3.85 -29.93 6.29
C ARG A 316 2.86 -29.36 5.26
N ASP A 317 1.60 -29.78 5.36
CA ASP A 317 0.56 -29.45 4.39
C ASP A 317 -0.32 -28.26 4.87
N ARG A 318 0.16 -27.51 5.86
CA ARG A 318 -0.54 -26.39 6.49
C ARG A 318 0.08 -25.07 6.02
N GLU A 319 -0.60 -24.38 5.10
CA GLU A 319 -0.19 -23.02 4.64
C GLU A 319 -0.40 -21.94 5.72
N ASP A 320 -1.23 -22.22 6.70
CA ASP A 320 -1.62 -21.31 7.77
C ASP A 320 -0.70 -21.36 9.00
N ILE A 321 0.33 -22.21 8.98
CA ILE A 321 1.33 -22.33 10.05
C ILE A 321 2.74 -22.34 9.47
N THR A 322 3.58 -21.46 9.97
CA THR A 322 5.00 -21.35 9.59
C THR A 322 5.89 -21.57 10.80
N LEU A 323 6.81 -22.52 10.72
CA LEU A 323 7.79 -22.80 11.76
C LEU A 323 9.16 -22.24 11.37
N VAL A 324 9.79 -21.50 12.29
CA VAL A 324 11.12 -20.92 12.11
C VAL A 324 11.97 -21.32 13.33
N TYR A 325 13.14 -21.93 13.10
CA TYR A 325 14.02 -22.39 14.17
C TYR A 325 15.30 -21.55 14.17
N TYR A 326 15.66 -21.00 15.33
CA TYR A 326 16.92 -20.32 15.56
C TYR A 326 17.65 -21.03 16.68
N SER A 327 18.93 -21.35 16.48
CA SER A 327 19.74 -22.07 17.48
C SER A 327 20.32 -21.15 18.55
N ASN A 328 20.40 -19.82 18.30
CA ASN A 328 20.77 -18.77 19.26
C ASN A 328 20.58 -17.37 18.66
N GLU A 329 20.64 -16.31 19.49
CA GLU A 329 20.47 -14.90 19.05
C GLU A 329 21.45 -14.47 17.94
N LYS A 330 22.68 -15.03 17.93
CA LYS A 330 23.66 -14.78 16.86
C LYS A 330 23.19 -15.27 15.49
N GLU A 331 22.56 -16.45 15.41
CA GLU A 331 22.01 -16.94 14.15
C GLU A 331 20.80 -16.12 13.68
N MET A 332 20.03 -15.54 14.60
CA MET A 332 18.96 -14.60 14.24
C MET A 332 19.52 -13.34 13.56
N GLN A 333 20.58 -12.75 14.15
CA GLN A 333 21.26 -11.59 13.59
C GLN A 333 21.98 -11.92 12.28
N GLU A 334 22.77 -13.00 12.25
CA GLU A 334 23.46 -13.46 11.04
C GLU A 334 22.51 -13.84 9.90
N THR A 335 21.31 -14.36 10.20
CA THR A 335 20.31 -14.69 9.19
C THR A 335 19.63 -13.44 8.64
N ALA A 336 19.38 -12.43 9.48
CA ALA A 336 18.91 -11.12 9.04
C ALA A 336 19.96 -10.41 8.17
N GLU A 337 21.22 -10.36 8.64
CA GLU A 337 22.34 -9.79 7.88
C GLU A 337 22.61 -10.54 6.57
N LYS A 338 22.53 -11.90 6.56
CA LYS A 338 22.68 -12.69 5.35
C LYS A 338 21.56 -12.44 4.34
N ARG A 339 20.30 -12.26 4.76
CA ARG A 339 19.22 -11.90 3.84
C ARG A 339 19.45 -10.54 3.20
N ILE A 340 19.89 -9.55 3.97
CA ILE A 340 20.26 -8.23 3.46
C ILE A 340 21.43 -8.34 2.48
N VAL A 341 22.45 -9.13 2.84
CA VAL A 341 23.64 -9.36 2.00
C VAL A 341 23.31 -10.21 0.75
N GLU A 342 22.43 -11.19 0.83
CA GLU A 342 22.02 -11.99 -0.33
C GLU A 342 21.15 -11.17 -1.29
N GLN A 343 20.19 -10.40 -0.79
CA GLN A 343 19.44 -9.47 -1.62
C GLN A 343 20.34 -8.38 -2.23
N SER A 344 21.33 -7.89 -1.49
CA SER A 344 22.30 -6.94 -2.05
C SER A 344 23.29 -7.58 -3.02
N LYS A 345 23.61 -8.89 -2.87
CA LYS A 345 24.50 -9.63 -3.78
C LYS A 345 23.84 -9.92 -5.12
N GLU A 346 22.53 -10.14 -5.15
CA GLU A 346 21.78 -10.42 -6.37
C GLU A 346 21.77 -9.21 -7.33
N TYR A 347 21.88 -8.00 -6.78
CA TYR A 347 21.84 -6.74 -7.55
C TYR A 347 23.09 -5.86 -7.38
N TRP A 348 24.20 -6.41 -6.82
CA TRP A 348 25.43 -5.63 -6.55
C TRP A 348 25.97 -4.91 -7.80
N PHE A 349 25.82 -5.51 -8.97
CA PHE A 349 26.28 -4.95 -10.23
C PHE A 349 25.57 -3.64 -10.61
N LEU A 350 24.35 -3.41 -10.12
CA LEU A 350 23.64 -2.14 -10.36
C LEU A 350 24.31 -0.96 -9.63
N LEU A 351 25.02 -1.25 -8.52
CA LEU A 351 25.71 -0.26 -7.71
C LEU A 351 27.20 -0.11 -8.10
N ASP A 352 27.73 -0.99 -8.97
CA ASP A 352 29.13 -0.93 -9.39
C ASP A 352 29.35 0.22 -10.40
N ASN A 353 30.07 1.26 -9.96
CA ASN A 353 30.40 2.42 -10.79
C ASN A 353 31.44 2.13 -11.89
N ASN A 354 32.06 0.95 -11.90
CA ASN A 354 32.99 0.52 -12.96
C ASN A 354 32.27 -0.16 -14.13
N LEU A 355 30.98 -0.48 -13.98
CA LEU A 355 30.17 -1.08 -15.04
C LEU A 355 29.38 0.02 -15.80
N THR A 356 29.33 -0.11 -17.10
CA THR A 356 28.47 0.73 -17.94
C THR A 356 27.00 0.36 -17.75
N ASP A 357 26.09 1.26 -18.07
CA ASP A 357 24.64 0.98 -18.00
C ASP A 357 24.22 -0.22 -18.85
N MET A 358 24.91 -0.41 -20.00
CA MET A 358 24.69 -1.57 -20.87
C MET A 358 25.13 -2.88 -20.19
N GLN A 359 26.30 -2.88 -19.55
CA GLN A 359 26.77 -4.05 -18.80
C GLN A 359 25.86 -4.38 -17.64
N LYS A 360 25.38 -3.39 -16.90
CA LYS A 360 24.40 -3.57 -15.83
C LYS A 360 23.09 -4.16 -16.37
N PHE A 361 22.63 -3.68 -17.51
CA PHE A 361 21.41 -4.19 -18.15
C PHE A 361 21.56 -5.64 -18.62
N VAL A 362 22.68 -5.98 -19.26
CA VAL A 362 22.98 -7.38 -19.66
C VAL A 362 23.02 -8.31 -18.44
N MET A 363 23.66 -7.89 -17.35
CA MET A 363 23.72 -8.69 -16.12
C MET A 363 22.33 -8.86 -15.50
N TRP A 364 21.50 -7.81 -15.56
CA TRP A 364 20.13 -7.85 -15.05
C TRP A 364 19.27 -8.82 -15.88
N VAL A 365 19.34 -8.75 -17.22
CA VAL A 365 18.61 -9.65 -18.12
C VAL A 365 19.02 -11.10 -17.85
N ASN A 366 20.33 -11.37 -17.74
CA ASN A 366 20.85 -12.71 -17.50
C ASN A 366 20.50 -13.27 -16.13
N SER A 367 20.36 -12.42 -15.10
CA SER A 367 19.95 -12.84 -13.76
C SER A 367 18.46 -13.23 -13.67
N HIS A 368 17.64 -12.81 -14.67
CA HIS A 368 16.21 -13.11 -14.75
C HIS A 368 15.84 -14.06 -15.89
N ALA A 369 16.86 -14.56 -16.62
CA ALA A 369 16.63 -15.52 -17.72
C ALA A 369 16.25 -16.89 -17.13
N GLU A 370 15.12 -17.44 -17.57
CA GLU A 370 14.65 -18.78 -17.20
C GLU A 370 15.41 -19.91 -17.93
N THR A 371 16.40 -19.56 -18.75
CA THR A 371 17.15 -20.51 -19.59
C THR A 371 18.66 -20.26 -19.45
N ASP A 372 19.47 -21.29 -19.71
CA ASP A 372 20.95 -21.20 -19.72
C ASP A 372 21.53 -20.39 -20.90
N ASN A 373 20.68 -19.75 -21.70
CA ASN A 373 21.11 -18.92 -22.82
C ASN A 373 21.31 -17.47 -22.34
N TYR A 374 22.53 -17.15 -21.93
CA TYR A 374 22.93 -15.80 -21.55
C TYR A 374 23.12 -14.92 -22.77
N ILE A 375 22.62 -13.69 -22.69
CA ILE A 375 22.80 -12.67 -23.73
C ILE A 375 24.13 -11.94 -23.46
N THR A 376 24.90 -11.70 -24.52
CA THR A 376 26.11 -10.90 -24.47
C THR A 376 25.83 -9.43 -24.81
N GLU A 377 26.75 -8.53 -24.45
CA GLU A 377 26.65 -7.10 -24.77
C GLU A 377 26.58 -6.87 -26.31
N ASP A 378 27.33 -7.64 -27.09
CA ASP A 378 27.34 -7.56 -28.55
C ASP A 378 26.01 -8.02 -29.16
N GLU A 379 25.43 -9.10 -28.67
CA GLU A 379 24.12 -9.61 -29.12
C GLU A 379 23.00 -8.60 -28.77
N LEU A 380 23.06 -7.99 -27.61
CA LEU A 380 22.08 -6.97 -27.24
C LEU A 380 22.20 -5.71 -28.12
N ASN A 381 23.41 -5.27 -28.43
CA ASN A 381 23.63 -4.14 -29.33
C ASN A 381 23.09 -4.41 -30.74
N VAL A 382 23.22 -5.63 -31.23
CA VAL A 382 22.63 -6.05 -32.52
C VAL A 382 21.11 -6.01 -32.46
N MET A 383 20.50 -6.44 -31.36
CA MET A 383 19.03 -6.42 -31.18
C MET A 383 18.45 -5.01 -31.07
N LEU A 384 19.20 -4.06 -30.51
CA LEU A 384 18.77 -2.66 -30.34
C LEU A 384 19.04 -1.78 -31.58
N SER A 385 19.88 -2.25 -32.51
CA SER A 385 20.24 -1.53 -33.73
C SER A 385 19.44 -1.90 -34.99
N GLY A 386 18.54 -2.86 -34.89
CA GLY A 386 17.61 -3.31 -35.94
C GLY A 386 16.19 -2.83 -35.70
#